data_68d107c47b07fb75270e97d8e5f5bb84
#
_entry.id   68d107c47b07fb75270e97d8e5f5bb84
#
_cell.length_a   1.000
_cell.length_b   1.000
_cell.length_c   1.000
_cell.angle_alpha   90.00
_cell.angle_beta   90.00
_cell.angle_gamma   90.00
#
_symmetry.space_group_name_H-M   'P 1'
#
loop_
_entity.id
_entity.type
_entity.pdbx_description
1 polymer ?
#
loop_
_entity_poly.entity_id
_entity_poly.type
_entity_poly.pdbx_seq_one_letter_code
_entity_poly.pdbx_strand_id
1 'polypeptide(L)'
;VTYYVRAPGTCGEFIQGAIDGQSFLVTCPINRYSYALSQVTHPLPHYYCSLQPKSSQARNLVKDILHIPSRDNTAIYIRSDILQGKGMASSSADIAVAAMATALSCNRALTPKELETICLSVEPTDAAFYPGITQFDYINGSICNFLGTCPPLKILIFDEGGTIDTISFNQQKDLSHKIQEKEPIIRESLELFKKGLETHDITLIGQAATLSAFANQRILYKPNLYEFHDIGIAFHSVGTIIAHSGTIMGLLFPSDYTAIDECKRYIEKKLPTLQYIDIVETTNEGLTYIKR
;
A
#
# COMPACT_ATOMS: atom_id res chain seq x y z
N VAL A 1 25.13 7.01 16.53
CA VAL A 1 24.67 7.06 15.13
C VAL A 1 23.16 6.85 15.10
N THR A 2 22.44 7.76 14.49
CA THR A 2 20.98 7.68 14.33
C THR A 2 20.65 7.35 12.88
N TYR A 3 19.81 6.36 12.67
CA TYR A 3 19.27 6.04 11.36
C TYR A 3 17.81 6.50 11.27
N TYR A 4 17.49 7.14 10.14
CA TYR A 4 16.14 7.50 9.75
C TYR A 4 15.73 6.60 8.61
N VAL A 5 14.68 5.83 8.82
CA VAL A 5 14.13 4.90 7.82
C VAL A 5 12.74 5.36 7.47
N ARG A 6 12.34 5.30 6.20
CA ARG A 6 10.95 5.49 5.78
C ARG A 6 10.53 4.46 4.75
N ALA A 7 9.27 4.08 4.80
CA ALA A 7 8.62 3.24 3.80
C ALA A 7 7.27 3.85 3.40
N PRO A 8 6.90 3.84 2.12
CA PRO A 8 5.63 4.38 1.68
C PRO A 8 4.47 3.49 2.10
N GLY A 9 3.31 4.11 2.32
CA GLY A 9 2.02 3.44 2.30
C GLY A 9 1.49 3.32 0.89
N THR A 10 0.23 2.88 0.78
CA THR A 10 -0.44 2.68 -0.50
C THR A 10 -1.81 3.37 -0.54
N CYS A 11 -2.31 3.66 -1.73
CA CYS A 11 -3.72 3.89 -1.95
C CYS A 11 -4.34 2.60 -2.51
N GLY A 12 -4.48 1.59 -1.66
CA GLY A 12 -4.92 0.27 -2.09
C GLY A 12 -4.00 -0.34 -3.15
N GLU A 13 -4.61 -1.02 -4.09
CA GLU A 13 -3.91 -1.77 -5.14
C GLU A 13 -4.43 -1.37 -6.52
N PHE A 14 -3.53 -1.17 -7.49
CA PHE A 14 -3.92 -1.04 -8.90
C PHE A 14 -4.64 -2.31 -9.36
N ILE A 15 -4.15 -3.47 -8.94
CA ILE A 15 -4.72 -4.76 -9.29
C ILE A 15 -4.60 -5.69 -8.08
N GLN A 16 -5.65 -6.48 -7.83
CA GLN A 16 -5.57 -7.63 -6.92
C GLN A 16 -6.46 -8.77 -7.41
N GLY A 17 -5.89 -9.96 -7.43
CA GLY A 17 -6.61 -11.16 -7.82
C GLY A 17 -5.73 -12.39 -7.85
N ALA A 18 -6.11 -13.36 -8.68
CA ALA A 18 -5.30 -14.54 -8.95
C ALA A 18 -5.29 -14.84 -10.45
N ILE A 19 -4.19 -15.41 -10.91
CA ILE A 19 -4.02 -15.94 -12.27
C ILE A 19 -3.42 -17.34 -12.14
N ASP A 20 -4.02 -18.32 -12.79
CA ASP A 20 -3.61 -19.73 -12.72
C ASP A 20 -3.51 -20.24 -11.27
N GLY A 21 -4.43 -19.79 -10.41
CA GLY A 21 -4.48 -20.15 -8.99
C GLY A 21 -3.44 -19.45 -8.10
N GLN A 22 -2.59 -18.59 -8.63
CA GLN A 22 -1.61 -17.82 -7.88
C GLN A 22 -2.15 -16.43 -7.54
N SER A 23 -2.34 -16.16 -6.26
CA SER A 23 -2.80 -14.87 -5.76
C SER A 23 -1.67 -13.83 -5.82
N PHE A 24 -2.02 -12.62 -6.21
CA PHE A 24 -1.09 -11.49 -6.23
C PHE A 24 -1.81 -10.16 -6.07
N LEU A 25 -1.03 -9.14 -5.78
CA LEU A 25 -1.43 -7.75 -5.86
C LEU A 25 -0.37 -6.93 -6.61
N VAL A 26 -0.79 -5.78 -7.12
CA VAL A 26 0.05 -4.72 -7.67
C VAL A 26 -0.28 -3.46 -6.89
N THR A 27 0.55 -3.11 -5.92
CA THR A 27 0.29 -1.98 -5.01
C THR A 27 0.37 -0.64 -5.73
N CYS A 28 -0.28 0.36 -5.13
CA CYS A 28 -0.17 1.76 -5.52
C CYS A 28 0.57 2.54 -4.41
N PRO A 29 1.91 2.58 -4.41
CA PRO A 29 2.66 3.31 -3.41
C PRO A 29 2.42 4.83 -3.52
N ILE A 30 2.30 5.50 -2.38
CA ILE A 30 1.99 6.92 -2.29
C ILE A 30 2.97 7.68 -1.41
N ASN A 31 3.02 9.01 -1.55
CA ASN A 31 3.87 9.91 -0.77
C ASN A 31 3.34 10.16 0.67
N ARG A 32 2.86 9.11 1.32
CA ARG A 32 2.59 9.04 2.76
C ARG A 32 3.41 7.91 3.33
N TYR A 33 4.08 8.15 4.45
CA TYR A 33 5.14 7.26 4.91
C TYR A 33 4.96 6.86 6.36
N SER A 34 5.43 5.66 6.68
CA SER A 34 5.86 5.31 8.01
C SER A 34 7.35 5.61 8.16
N TYR A 35 7.75 6.05 9.33
CA TYR A 35 9.11 6.44 9.67
C TYR A 35 9.57 5.70 10.92
N ALA A 36 10.84 5.26 10.92
CA ALA A 36 11.48 4.75 12.12
C ALA A 36 12.77 5.48 12.44
N LEU A 37 13.03 5.65 13.74
CA LEU A 37 14.28 6.16 14.28
C LEU A 37 14.95 5.07 15.10
N SER A 38 16.26 4.87 14.91
CA SER A 38 17.09 4.03 15.77
C SER A 38 18.15 4.82 16.50
N GLN A 39 18.53 4.39 17.71
CA GLN A 39 19.59 4.99 18.54
C GLN A 39 19.40 6.51 18.78
N VAL A 40 18.30 6.88 19.37
CA VAL A 40 18.02 8.29 19.70
C VAL A 40 18.77 8.67 20.98
N THR A 41 19.68 9.63 20.88
CA THR A 41 20.46 10.19 22.01
C THR A 41 19.84 11.45 22.62
N HIS A 42 18.78 11.98 22.01
CA HIS A 42 18.09 13.21 22.42
C HIS A 42 16.62 12.93 22.74
N PRO A 43 15.92 13.81 23.47
CA PRO A 43 14.50 13.69 23.69
C PRO A 43 13.76 13.52 22.34
N LEU A 44 12.95 12.48 22.25
CA LEU A 44 12.13 12.22 21.06
C LEU A 44 11.08 13.31 20.91
N PRO A 45 10.81 13.76 19.67
CA PRO A 45 9.60 14.50 19.42
C PRO A 45 8.37 13.69 19.84
N HIS A 46 7.40 14.37 20.46
CA HIS A 46 6.20 13.74 21.07
C HIS A 46 5.32 12.94 20.09
N TYR A 47 5.52 13.09 18.78
CA TYR A 47 4.80 12.35 17.75
C TYR A 47 5.44 10.99 17.38
N TYR A 48 6.58 10.62 17.99
CA TYR A 48 7.15 9.28 17.85
C TYR A 48 6.65 8.37 18.98
N CYS A 49 6.26 7.16 18.63
CA CYS A 49 5.74 6.16 19.55
C CYS A 49 6.65 4.93 19.63
N SER A 50 6.48 4.15 20.69
CA SER A 50 7.06 2.81 20.81
C SER A 50 6.50 1.87 19.76
N LEU A 51 7.23 0.80 19.46
CA LEU A 51 6.79 -0.23 18.50
C LEU A 51 5.47 -0.87 18.95
N GLN A 52 4.56 -1.00 18.01
CA GLN A 52 3.35 -1.79 18.15
C GLN A 52 3.68 -3.31 18.12
N PRO A 53 2.77 -4.21 18.53
CA PRO A 53 3.06 -5.64 18.63
C PRO A 53 3.69 -6.27 17.38
N LYS A 54 3.15 -6.00 16.19
CA LYS A 54 3.66 -6.54 14.91
C LYS A 54 5.07 -6.00 14.57
N SER A 55 5.29 -4.71 14.76
CA SER A 55 6.61 -4.09 14.56
C SER A 55 7.62 -4.59 15.59
N SER A 56 7.18 -4.88 16.82
CA SER A 56 8.01 -5.53 17.85
C SER A 56 8.37 -6.97 17.47
N GLN A 57 7.45 -7.70 16.87
CA GLN A 57 7.71 -9.05 16.34
C GLN A 57 8.75 -9.00 15.21
N ALA A 58 8.62 -8.06 14.26
CA ALA A 58 9.60 -7.86 13.20
C ALA A 58 11.01 -7.55 13.77
N ARG A 59 11.09 -6.67 14.77
CA ARG A 59 12.35 -6.40 15.49
C ARG A 59 12.97 -7.67 16.08
N ASN A 60 12.17 -8.53 16.71
CA ASN A 60 12.67 -9.77 17.31
C ASN A 60 13.17 -10.73 16.22
N LEU A 61 12.43 -10.90 15.12
CA LEU A 61 12.86 -11.71 13.97
C LEU A 61 14.21 -11.22 13.39
N VAL A 62 14.39 -9.92 13.25
CA VAL A 62 15.69 -9.35 12.83
C VAL A 62 16.79 -9.72 13.80
N LYS A 63 16.55 -9.62 15.11
CA LYS A 63 17.55 -9.98 16.12
C LYS A 63 17.93 -11.45 16.05
N ASP A 64 16.97 -12.32 15.84
CA ASP A 64 17.19 -13.76 15.70
C ASP A 64 17.99 -14.08 14.43
N ILE A 65 17.61 -13.52 13.28
CA ILE A 65 18.30 -13.73 12.00
C ILE A 65 19.74 -13.19 12.03
N LEU A 66 19.98 -12.05 12.68
CA LEU A 66 21.29 -11.43 12.78
C LEU A 66 22.10 -11.92 13.98
N HIS A 67 21.57 -12.86 14.76
CA HIS A 67 22.17 -13.36 16.01
C HIS A 67 22.57 -12.24 16.98
N ILE A 68 21.71 -11.22 17.09
CA ILE A 68 21.95 -10.07 17.96
C ILE A 68 21.64 -10.47 19.40
N PRO A 69 22.54 -10.26 20.35
CA PRO A 69 22.28 -10.59 21.75
C PRO A 69 21.02 -9.90 22.28
N SER A 70 20.21 -10.61 23.06
CA SER A 70 19.00 -10.09 23.69
C SER A 70 19.27 -8.88 24.61
N ARG A 71 20.53 -8.66 25.02
CA ARG A 71 20.97 -7.48 25.80
C ARG A 71 21.01 -6.18 25.01
N ASP A 72 20.92 -6.25 23.66
CA ASP A 72 20.85 -5.04 22.86
C ASP A 72 19.49 -4.36 23.03
N ASN A 73 19.51 -3.26 23.78
CA ASN A 73 18.36 -2.44 24.11
C ASN A 73 18.21 -1.23 23.16
N THR A 74 18.75 -1.32 21.94
CA THR A 74 18.56 -0.24 20.96
C THR A 74 17.07 0.07 20.82
N ALA A 75 16.72 1.29 21.16
CA ALA A 75 15.35 1.75 21.07
C ALA A 75 15.01 2.09 19.62
N ILE A 76 13.90 1.57 19.15
CA ILE A 76 13.31 1.90 17.85
C ILE A 76 11.98 2.59 18.11
N TYR A 77 11.76 3.70 17.45
CA TYR A 77 10.54 4.49 17.56
C TYR A 77 9.93 4.71 16.19
N ILE A 78 8.61 4.69 16.12
CA ILE A 78 7.84 4.83 14.88
C ILE A 78 6.98 6.09 14.93
N ARG A 79 6.85 6.72 13.77
CA ARG A 79 5.83 7.71 13.44
C ARG A 79 5.24 7.32 12.08
N SER A 80 3.93 7.42 11.94
CA SER A 80 3.26 7.14 10.66
C SER A 80 2.33 8.28 10.24
N ASP A 81 2.40 8.65 8.96
CA ASP A 81 1.45 9.56 8.31
C ASP A 81 0.34 8.77 7.60
N ILE A 82 0.35 7.43 7.71
CA ILE A 82 -0.55 6.51 7.02
C ILE A 82 -1.71 6.15 7.96
N LEU A 83 -2.94 6.27 7.48
CA LEU A 83 -4.13 5.90 8.26
C LEU A 83 -4.22 4.39 8.44
N GLN A 84 -4.49 3.96 9.68
CA GLN A 84 -4.63 2.55 10.02
C GLN A 84 -6.03 2.01 9.68
N GLY A 85 -6.10 0.74 9.26
CA GLY A 85 -7.37 0.02 9.07
C GLY A 85 -8.18 0.46 7.84
N LYS A 86 -7.59 1.23 6.93
CA LYS A 86 -8.27 1.78 5.74
C LYS A 86 -7.87 1.11 4.42
N GLY A 87 -6.87 0.22 4.42
CA GLY A 87 -6.29 -0.37 3.22
C GLY A 87 -5.18 0.49 2.61
N MET A 88 -4.42 1.17 3.47
CA MET A 88 -3.31 2.04 3.07
C MET A 88 -1.94 1.43 3.40
N ALA A 89 -1.86 0.13 3.68
CA ALA A 89 -0.64 -0.60 4.02
C ALA A 89 0.14 -0.06 5.23
N SER A 90 -0.56 0.58 6.20
CA SER A 90 0.11 1.18 7.37
C SER A 90 0.87 0.14 8.19
N SER A 91 0.28 -1.04 8.42
CA SER A 91 0.92 -2.12 9.17
C SER A 91 2.16 -2.66 8.45
N SER A 92 2.08 -2.91 7.14
CA SER A 92 3.20 -3.37 6.31
C SER A 92 4.36 -2.37 6.32
N ALA A 93 4.06 -1.06 6.20
CA ALA A 93 5.06 -0.01 6.26
C ALA A 93 5.72 0.08 7.65
N ASP A 94 4.94 0.01 8.74
CA ASP A 94 5.45 0.03 10.12
C ASP A 94 6.37 -1.17 10.40
N ILE A 95 6.01 -2.36 9.94
CA ILE A 95 6.81 -3.58 10.05
C ILE A 95 8.13 -3.42 9.29
N ALA A 96 8.07 -2.94 8.04
CA ALA A 96 9.25 -2.77 7.19
C ALA A 96 10.25 -1.77 7.77
N VAL A 97 9.78 -0.59 8.24
CA VAL A 97 10.70 0.41 8.82
C VAL A 97 11.28 -0.05 10.16
N ALA A 98 10.50 -0.77 10.98
CA ALA A 98 10.99 -1.34 12.24
C ALA A 98 12.08 -2.38 12.01
N ALA A 99 11.88 -3.29 11.05
CA ALA A 99 12.85 -4.31 10.69
C ALA A 99 14.16 -3.69 10.19
N MET A 100 14.08 -2.79 9.22
CA MET A 100 15.26 -2.12 8.65
C MET A 100 15.99 -1.28 9.70
N ALA A 101 15.27 -0.47 10.50
CA ALA A 101 15.88 0.35 11.54
C ALA A 101 16.60 -0.50 12.60
N THR A 102 16.04 -1.68 12.94
CA THR A 102 16.67 -2.62 13.85
C THR A 102 17.98 -3.15 13.26
N ALA A 103 17.99 -3.59 12.02
CA ALA A 103 19.21 -4.10 11.37
C ALA A 103 20.29 -3.01 11.23
N LEU A 104 19.90 -1.80 10.84
CA LEU A 104 20.79 -0.65 10.71
C LEU A 104 21.42 -0.26 12.06
N SER A 105 20.69 -0.40 13.17
CA SER A 105 21.23 -0.16 14.51
C SER A 105 22.41 -1.08 14.84
N CYS A 106 22.47 -2.23 14.17
CA CYS A 106 23.58 -3.20 14.25
C CYS A 106 24.57 -3.05 13.08
N ASN A 107 24.57 -1.90 12.40
CA ASN A 107 25.43 -1.58 11.27
C ASN A 107 25.27 -2.52 10.06
N ARG A 108 24.09 -3.14 9.88
CA ARG A 108 23.76 -3.99 8.73
C ARG A 108 22.44 -3.53 8.10
N ALA A 109 22.43 -3.30 6.79
CA ALA A 109 21.18 -3.15 6.04
C ALA A 109 20.64 -4.52 5.66
N LEU A 110 19.30 -4.70 5.74
CA LEU A 110 18.63 -5.88 5.19
C LEU A 110 18.61 -5.79 3.67
N THR A 111 18.83 -6.92 3.01
CA THR A 111 18.52 -7.03 1.58
C THR A 111 17.00 -7.00 1.38
N PRO A 112 16.51 -6.62 0.18
CA PRO A 112 15.06 -6.63 -0.11
C PRO A 112 14.40 -7.98 0.19
N LYS A 113 15.10 -9.11 -0.11
CA LYS A 113 14.57 -10.46 0.15
C LYS A 113 14.52 -10.81 1.64
N GLU A 114 15.49 -10.38 2.43
CA GLU A 114 15.45 -10.55 3.89
C GLU A 114 14.30 -9.75 4.49
N LEU A 115 14.12 -8.50 4.04
CA LEU A 115 13.02 -7.64 4.48
C LEU A 115 11.66 -8.27 4.14
N GLU A 116 11.48 -8.75 2.91
CA GLU A 116 10.29 -9.48 2.46
C GLU A 116 10.00 -10.68 3.38
N THR A 117 11.02 -11.52 3.63
CA THR A 117 10.87 -12.70 4.47
C THR A 117 10.43 -12.35 5.88
N ILE A 118 10.99 -11.29 6.46
CA ILE A 118 10.60 -10.80 7.79
C ILE A 118 9.16 -10.28 7.77
N CYS A 119 8.79 -9.46 6.81
CA CYS A 119 7.44 -8.91 6.71
C CYS A 119 6.39 -10.02 6.57
N LEU A 120 6.59 -10.96 5.66
CA LEU A 120 5.69 -12.11 5.44
C LEU A 120 5.62 -13.06 6.65
N SER A 121 6.67 -13.15 7.45
CA SER A 121 6.66 -13.94 8.68
C SER A 121 5.80 -13.31 9.78
N VAL A 122 5.48 -12.02 9.68
CA VAL A 122 4.61 -11.32 10.62
C VAL A 122 3.16 -11.36 10.17
N GLU A 123 2.90 -11.03 8.90
CA GLU A 123 1.57 -11.01 8.28
C GLU A 123 1.65 -10.98 6.75
N PRO A 124 0.55 -11.29 6.03
CA PRO A 124 0.42 -10.94 4.62
C PRO A 124 0.76 -9.47 4.40
N THR A 125 1.62 -9.15 3.44
CA THR A 125 2.23 -7.83 3.33
C THR A 125 2.15 -7.26 1.92
N ASP A 126 2.00 -5.94 1.86
CA ASP A 126 2.12 -5.18 0.60
C ASP A 126 3.59 -4.99 0.24
N ALA A 127 3.87 -4.98 -1.06
CA ALA A 127 5.24 -4.85 -1.57
C ALA A 127 5.73 -3.40 -1.71
N ALA A 128 5.10 -2.43 -1.04
CA ALA A 128 5.42 -1.00 -1.16
C ALA A 128 6.85 -0.64 -0.71
N PHE A 129 7.52 -1.51 0.01
CA PHE A 129 8.94 -1.33 0.38
C PHE A 129 9.91 -1.62 -0.77
N TYR A 130 9.48 -2.29 -1.86
CA TYR A 130 10.28 -2.38 -3.09
C TYR A 130 10.21 -1.07 -3.88
N PRO A 131 11.28 -0.68 -4.57
CA PRO A 131 11.24 0.48 -5.46
C PRO A 131 10.42 0.17 -6.72
N GLY A 132 9.73 1.18 -7.24
CA GLY A 132 8.85 1.05 -8.40
C GLY A 132 7.57 0.27 -8.10
N ILE A 133 7.02 -0.34 -9.14
CA ILE A 133 5.77 -1.11 -9.06
C ILE A 133 6.10 -2.60 -9.19
N THR A 134 5.59 -3.37 -8.25
CA THR A 134 5.86 -4.82 -8.17
C THR A 134 4.55 -5.60 -8.16
N GLN A 135 4.48 -6.66 -8.98
CA GLN A 135 3.49 -7.72 -8.85
C GLN A 135 3.99 -8.67 -7.77
N PHE A 136 3.22 -8.85 -6.72
CA PHE A 136 3.69 -9.52 -5.52
C PHE A 136 2.67 -10.52 -4.96
N ASP A 137 3.14 -11.75 -4.64
CA ASP A 137 2.36 -12.68 -3.82
C ASP A 137 2.45 -12.25 -2.35
N TYR A 138 1.40 -11.60 -1.90
CA TYR A 138 1.31 -10.99 -0.57
C TYR A 138 1.19 -12.00 0.58
N ILE A 139 1.02 -13.30 0.28
CA ILE A 139 0.86 -14.38 1.26
C ILE A 139 2.18 -15.13 1.47
N ASN A 140 2.80 -15.59 0.37
CA ASN A 140 3.96 -16.48 0.43
C ASN A 140 5.23 -15.90 -0.20
N GLY A 141 5.14 -14.78 -0.93
CA GLY A 141 6.27 -14.21 -1.65
C GLY A 141 6.76 -15.06 -2.84
N SER A 142 5.89 -15.94 -3.37
CA SER A 142 6.22 -16.81 -4.51
C SER A 142 6.33 -16.05 -5.83
N ILE A 143 5.67 -14.88 -5.91
CA ILE A 143 5.75 -13.94 -7.02
C ILE A 143 6.33 -12.63 -6.49
N CYS A 144 7.37 -12.13 -7.13
CA CYS A 144 7.96 -10.82 -6.87
C CYS A 144 8.56 -10.29 -8.18
N ASN A 145 7.70 -9.76 -9.05
CA ASN A 145 8.07 -9.29 -10.37
C ASN A 145 8.03 -7.76 -10.42
N PHE A 146 9.17 -7.14 -10.64
CA PHE A 146 9.24 -5.71 -10.95
C PHE A 146 8.57 -5.45 -12.29
N LEU A 147 7.55 -4.59 -12.32
CA LEU A 147 6.78 -4.26 -13.53
C LEU A 147 7.26 -2.98 -14.20
N GLY A 148 7.90 -2.08 -13.47
CA GLY A 148 8.36 -0.79 -13.98
C GLY A 148 8.18 0.34 -12.96
N THR A 149 8.26 1.57 -13.45
CA THR A 149 8.00 2.80 -12.67
C THR A 149 6.69 3.42 -13.12
N CYS A 150 5.85 3.78 -12.14
CA CYS A 150 4.60 4.49 -12.42
C CYS A 150 4.89 5.95 -12.77
N PRO A 151 4.33 6.48 -13.86
CA PRO A 151 4.31 7.92 -14.09
C PRO A 151 3.63 8.63 -12.91
N PRO A 152 4.01 9.89 -12.61
CA PRO A 152 3.43 10.60 -11.48
C PRO A 152 1.93 10.86 -11.69
N LEU A 153 1.13 10.41 -10.71
CA LEU A 153 -0.32 10.58 -10.66
C LEU A 153 -0.70 11.26 -9.34
N LYS A 154 -1.67 12.17 -9.38
CA LYS A 154 -2.39 12.63 -8.18
C LYS A 154 -3.55 11.70 -7.90
N ILE A 155 -3.83 11.47 -6.64
CA ILE A 155 -4.92 10.60 -6.20
C ILE A 155 -5.78 11.37 -5.19
N LEU A 156 -7.06 11.54 -5.51
CA LEU A 156 -8.05 12.09 -4.60
C LEU A 156 -8.72 10.94 -3.85
N ILE A 157 -8.46 10.83 -2.54
CA ILE A 157 -8.86 9.68 -1.72
C ILE A 157 -10.08 10.02 -0.87
N PHE A 158 -11.05 9.12 -0.92
CA PHE A 158 -12.22 9.08 -0.06
C PHE A 158 -12.36 7.72 0.64
N ASP A 159 -13.03 7.73 1.78
CA ASP A 159 -13.32 6.55 2.60
C ASP A 159 -14.82 6.28 2.63
N GLU A 160 -15.23 5.05 2.35
CA GLU A 160 -16.62 4.58 2.50
C GLU A 160 -17.07 4.53 3.96
N GLY A 161 -16.14 4.63 4.90
CA GLY A 161 -16.39 4.45 6.33
C GLY A 161 -16.43 2.99 6.76
N GLY A 162 -16.65 2.80 8.05
CA GLY A 162 -16.62 1.48 8.67
C GLY A 162 -15.19 0.91 8.84
N THR A 163 -15.15 -0.34 9.22
CA THR A 163 -13.92 -1.14 9.37
C THR A 163 -14.15 -2.51 8.74
N ILE A 164 -13.13 -3.04 8.08
CA ILE A 164 -13.16 -4.40 7.56
C ILE A 164 -12.39 -5.28 8.54
N ASP A 165 -13.07 -6.27 9.12
CA ASP A 165 -12.40 -7.33 9.82
C ASP A 165 -11.75 -8.29 8.81
N THR A 166 -10.45 -8.15 8.64
CA THR A 166 -9.65 -8.93 7.68
C THR A 166 -9.74 -10.45 7.94
N ILE A 167 -9.93 -10.85 9.19
CA ILE A 167 -10.05 -12.27 9.56
C ILE A 167 -11.37 -12.83 9.03
N SER A 168 -12.49 -12.18 9.36
CA SER A 168 -13.82 -12.57 8.86
C SER A 168 -13.91 -12.48 7.34
N PHE A 169 -13.27 -11.49 6.73
CA PHE A 169 -13.20 -11.35 5.28
C PHE A 169 -12.52 -12.55 4.61
N ASN A 170 -11.36 -12.97 5.12
CA ASN A 170 -10.59 -14.08 4.56
C ASN A 170 -11.23 -15.46 4.83
N GLN A 171 -12.17 -15.57 5.77
CA GLN A 171 -12.88 -16.81 6.11
C GLN A 171 -14.16 -17.04 5.29
N GLN A 172 -14.50 -16.16 4.34
CA GLN A 172 -15.66 -16.37 3.46
C GLN A 172 -15.50 -17.65 2.66
N LYS A 173 -16.45 -18.58 2.78
CA LYS A 173 -16.40 -19.93 2.16
C LYS A 173 -16.34 -19.88 0.63
N ASP A 174 -16.88 -18.84 0.01
CA ASP A 174 -16.98 -18.65 -1.44
C ASP A 174 -15.91 -17.69 -2.01
N LEU A 175 -14.99 -17.21 -1.16
CA LEU A 175 -13.97 -16.23 -1.55
C LEU A 175 -13.09 -16.76 -2.71
N SER A 176 -12.62 -18.00 -2.62
CA SER A 176 -11.79 -18.63 -3.65
C SER A 176 -12.52 -18.71 -5.01
N HIS A 177 -13.81 -19.05 -5.00
CA HIS A 177 -14.62 -19.09 -6.20
C HIS A 177 -14.80 -17.70 -6.82
N LYS A 178 -15.13 -16.71 -6.02
CA LYS A 178 -15.25 -15.30 -6.47
C LYS A 178 -13.93 -14.76 -7.04
N ILE A 179 -12.80 -15.14 -6.45
CA ILE A 179 -11.47 -14.77 -6.96
C ILE A 179 -11.23 -15.42 -8.33
N GLN A 180 -11.61 -16.68 -8.51
CA GLN A 180 -11.52 -17.39 -9.77
C GLN A 180 -12.41 -16.77 -10.86
N GLU A 181 -13.64 -16.43 -10.54
CA GLU A 181 -14.58 -15.80 -11.48
C GLU A 181 -14.07 -14.50 -12.08
N LYS A 182 -13.29 -13.72 -11.34
CA LYS A 182 -12.73 -12.45 -11.81
C LYS A 182 -11.41 -12.61 -12.57
N GLU A 183 -10.80 -13.80 -12.62
CA GLU A 183 -9.49 -14.03 -13.25
C GLU A 183 -9.37 -13.48 -14.68
N PRO A 184 -10.34 -13.68 -15.61
CA PRO A 184 -10.23 -13.13 -16.96
C PRO A 184 -10.07 -11.59 -16.96
N ILE A 185 -10.80 -10.89 -16.10
CA ILE A 185 -10.72 -9.43 -15.97
C ILE A 185 -9.38 -9.02 -15.35
N ILE A 186 -8.89 -9.77 -14.37
CA ILE A 186 -7.60 -9.49 -13.73
C ILE A 186 -6.45 -9.71 -14.72
N ARG A 187 -6.55 -10.71 -15.59
CA ARG A 187 -5.55 -10.97 -16.64
C ARG A 187 -5.52 -9.81 -17.66
N GLU A 188 -6.67 -9.36 -18.12
CA GLU A 188 -6.80 -8.18 -18.97
C GLU A 188 -6.24 -6.92 -18.30
N SER A 189 -6.64 -6.67 -17.04
CA SER A 189 -6.16 -5.55 -16.24
C SER A 189 -4.64 -5.55 -16.12
N LEU A 190 -4.01 -6.71 -15.86
CA LEU A 190 -2.56 -6.81 -15.73
C LEU A 190 -1.83 -6.51 -17.05
N GLU A 191 -2.35 -6.97 -18.18
CA GLU A 191 -1.77 -6.69 -19.51
C GLU A 191 -1.89 -5.20 -19.87
N LEU A 192 -3.05 -4.59 -19.63
CA LEU A 192 -3.23 -3.15 -19.82
C LEU A 192 -2.28 -2.34 -18.93
N PHE A 193 -2.14 -2.75 -17.67
CA PHE A 193 -1.27 -2.07 -16.71
C PHE A 193 0.19 -2.13 -17.13
N LYS A 194 0.70 -3.31 -17.51
CA LYS A 194 2.06 -3.49 -18.00
C LYS A 194 2.32 -2.62 -19.22
N LYS A 195 1.39 -2.63 -20.18
CA LYS A 195 1.49 -1.77 -21.36
C LYS A 195 1.51 -0.29 -20.99
N GLY A 196 0.65 0.12 -20.04
CA GLY A 196 0.60 1.50 -19.55
C GLY A 196 1.92 1.92 -18.90
N LEU A 197 2.57 1.06 -18.11
CA LEU A 197 3.90 1.34 -17.55
C LEU A 197 4.97 1.44 -18.65
N GLU A 198 4.98 0.50 -19.57
CA GLU A 198 5.95 0.44 -20.68
C GLU A 198 5.87 1.65 -21.59
N THR A 199 4.66 2.11 -21.92
CA THR A 199 4.42 3.26 -22.81
C THR A 199 4.26 4.59 -22.07
N HIS A 200 4.32 4.60 -20.74
CA HIS A 200 4.04 5.76 -19.88
C HIS A 200 2.63 6.34 -20.09
N ASP A 201 1.68 5.49 -20.46
CA ASP A 201 0.28 5.87 -20.71
C ASP A 201 -0.55 5.73 -19.42
N ILE A 202 -0.79 6.85 -18.77
CA ILE A 202 -1.59 6.91 -17.52
C ILE A 202 -3.05 6.51 -17.75
N THR A 203 -3.57 6.63 -18.97
CA THR A 203 -4.94 6.21 -19.29
C THR A 203 -5.08 4.70 -19.22
N LEU A 204 -4.11 3.95 -19.77
CA LEU A 204 -4.08 2.49 -19.66
C LEU A 204 -3.91 2.03 -18.20
N ILE A 205 -3.07 2.73 -17.42
CA ILE A 205 -2.91 2.46 -15.98
C ILE A 205 -4.23 2.65 -15.24
N GLY A 206 -4.92 3.77 -15.49
CA GLY A 206 -6.21 4.08 -14.87
C GLY A 206 -7.31 3.11 -15.25
N GLN A 207 -7.39 2.72 -16.54
CA GLN A 207 -8.33 1.70 -17.02
C GLN A 207 -8.09 0.35 -16.33
N ALA A 208 -6.84 -0.08 -16.23
CA ALA A 208 -6.48 -1.31 -15.55
C ALA A 208 -6.92 -1.31 -14.08
N ALA A 209 -6.65 -0.23 -13.34
CA ALA A 209 -7.08 -0.08 -11.96
C ALA A 209 -8.62 -0.11 -11.84
N THR A 210 -9.34 0.54 -12.74
CA THR A 210 -10.80 0.56 -12.76
C THR A 210 -11.39 -0.82 -13.01
N LEU A 211 -10.84 -1.60 -13.96
CA LEU A 211 -11.26 -2.98 -14.21
C LEU A 211 -11.12 -3.84 -12.95
N SER A 212 -9.97 -3.76 -12.28
CA SER A 212 -9.72 -4.49 -11.04
C SER A 212 -10.67 -4.05 -9.91
N ALA A 213 -10.91 -2.73 -9.77
CA ALA A 213 -11.82 -2.18 -8.78
C ALA A 213 -13.26 -2.69 -8.97
N PHE A 214 -13.76 -2.67 -10.20
CA PHE A 214 -15.11 -3.14 -10.52
C PHE A 214 -15.25 -4.65 -10.37
N ALA A 215 -14.24 -5.42 -10.77
CA ALA A 215 -14.23 -6.86 -10.57
C ALA A 215 -14.30 -7.25 -9.07
N ASN A 216 -13.82 -6.38 -8.19
CA ASN A 216 -13.83 -6.62 -6.74
C ASN A 216 -15.20 -6.39 -6.07
N GLN A 217 -16.17 -5.77 -6.75
CA GLN A 217 -17.51 -5.48 -6.19
C GLN A 217 -18.26 -6.74 -5.71
N ARG A 218 -17.99 -7.90 -6.30
CA ARG A 218 -18.56 -9.19 -5.86
C ARG A 218 -17.89 -9.74 -4.60
N ILE A 219 -16.68 -9.27 -4.27
CA ILE A 219 -15.91 -9.74 -3.12
C ILE A 219 -16.12 -8.80 -1.94
N LEU A 220 -15.90 -7.50 -2.15
CA LEU A 220 -16.10 -6.45 -1.17
C LEU A 220 -16.89 -5.30 -1.81
N TYR A 221 -18.19 -5.30 -1.57
CA TYR A 221 -19.10 -4.31 -2.16
C TYR A 221 -18.85 -2.91 -1.56
N LYS A 222 -18.66 -1.95 -2.45
CA LYS A 222 -18.57 -0.52 -2.13
C LYS A 222 -19.77 0.20 -2.75
N PRO A 223 -20.73 0.68 -1.94
CA PRO A 223 -22.00 1.23 -2.42
C PRO A 223 -21.85 2.39 -3.39
N ASN A 224 -20.86 3.26 -3.13
CA ASN A 224 -20.69 4.48 -3.90
C ASN A 224 -19.72 4.35 -5.08
N LEU A 225 -19.08 3.18 -5.32
CA LEU A 225 -17.98 3.04 -6.26
C LEU A 225 -18.33 3.49 -7.69
N TYR A 226 -19.47 3.10 -8.22
CA TYR A 226 -19.85 3.45 -9.60
C TYR A 226 -20.13 4.94 -9.76
N GLU A 227 -20.91 5.54 -8.86
CA GLU A 227 -21.20 6.98 -8.90
C GLU A 227 -19.92 7.81 -8.65
N PHE A 228 -19.06 7.36 -7.75
CA PHE A 228 -17.74 7.95 -7.50
C PHE A 228 -16.87 7.93 -8.76
N HIS A 229 -16.84 6.80 -9.48
CA HIS A 229 -16.14 6.68 -10.76
C HIS A 229 -16.71 7.63 -11.82
N ASP A 230 -18.04 7.66 -12.00
CA ASP A 230 -18.71 8.50 -13.00
C ASP A 230 -18.43 9.99 -12.76
N ILE A 231 -18.44 10.41 -11.50
CA ILE A 231 -18.02 11.77 -11.12
C ILE A 231 -16.56 11.98 -11.51
N GLY A 232 -15.68 11.03 -11.21
CA GLY A 232 -14.27 11.11 -11.59
C GLY A 232 -14.09 11.32 -13.09
N ILE A 233 -14.77 10.55 -13.92
CA ILE A 233 -14.72 10.68 -15.39
C ILE A 233 -15.20 12.07 -15.83
N ALA A 234 -16.29 12.59 -15.23
CA ALA A 234 -16.78 13.94 -15.52
C ALA A 234 -15.75 15.04 -15.19
N PHE A 235 -14.87 14.77 -14.23
CA PHE A 235 -13.74 15.63 -13.86
C PHE A 235 -12.39 15.19 -14.48
N HIS A 236 -12.43 14.39 -15.55
CA HIS A 236 -11.24 13.96 -16.31
C HIS A 236 -10.25 13.09 -15.53
N SER A 237 -10.73 12.31 -14.54
CA SER A 237 -9.88 11.26 -13.96
C SER A 237 -9.55 10.21 -15.03
N VAL A 238 -8.35 9.63 -14.95
CA VAL A 238 -7.94 8.55 -15.84
C VAL A 238 -8.40 7.18 -15.37
N GLY A 239 -8.91 7.09 -14.14
CA GLY A 239 -9.45 5.85 -13.58
C GLY A 239 -9.71 5.92 -12.08
N THR A 240 -10.19 4.80 -11.56
CA THR A 240 -10.53 4.62 -10.14
C THR A 240 -9.73 3.48 -9.55
N ILE A 241 -9.21 3.70 -8.36
CA ILE A 241 -8.48 2.70 -7.56
C ILE A 241 -9.20 2.45 -6.25
N ILE A 242 -9.08 1.26 -5.70
CA ILE A 242 -9.66 0.91 -4.39
C ILE A 242 -8.67 0.15 -3.50
N ALA A 243 -8.89 0.18 -2.21
CA ALA A 243 -8.39 -0.87 -1.34
C ALA A 243 -9.28 -2.12 -1.49
N HIS A 244 -8.72 -3.22 -1.97
CA HIS A 244 -9.46 -4.47 -2.23
C HIS A 244 -9.87 -5.18 -0.93
N SER A 245 -9.16 -4.93 0.16
CA SER A 245 -9.47 -5.39 1.51
C SER A 245 -9.60 -4.25 2.53
N GLY A 246 -9.88 -3.03 2.05
CA GLY A 246 -10.04 -1.82 2.86
C GLY A 246 -11.23 -0.99 2.44
N THR A 247 -11.37 0.19 3.04
CA THR A 247 -12.55 1.05 2.86
C THR A 247 -12.31 2.22 1.93
N ILE A 248 -11.06 2.53 1.56
CA ILE A 248 -10.76 3.68 0.70
C ILE A 248 -11.02 3.41 -0.77
N MET A 249 -11.31 4.49 -1.47
CA MET A 249 -11.37 4.62 -2.93
C MET A 249 -10.60 5.86 -3.35
N GLY A 250 -10.01 5.84 -4.53
CA GLY A 250 -9.27 6.97 -5.09
C GLY A 250 -9.60 7.23 -6.56
N LEU A 251 -9.60 8.49 -6.95
CA LEU A 251 -9.63 8.91 -8.35
C LEU A 251 -8.22 9.28 -8.79
N LEU A 252 -7.79 8.72 -9.91
CA LEU A 252 -6.47 8.92 -10.48
C LEU A 252 -6.50 10.09 -11.47
N PHE A 253 -5.62 11.07 -11.29
CA PHE A 253 -5.50 12.24 -12.17
C PHE A 253 -4.07 12.42 -12.65
N PRO A 254 -3.86 13.06 -13.82
CA PRO A 254 -2.54 13.54 -14.21
C PRO A 254 -1.92 14.41 -13.12
N SER A 255 -0.60 14.37 -12.96
CA SER A 255 0.10 15.13 -11.91
C SER A 255 -0.04 16.66 -12.04
N ASP A 256 -0.30 17.17 -13.23
CA ASP A 256 -0.53 18.58 -13.53
C ASP A 256 -2.01 18.99 -13.46
N TYR A 257 -2.93 18.07 -13.13
CA TYR A 257 -4.35 18.38 -13.02
C TYR A 257 -4.63 19.39 -11.89
N THR A 258 -5.36 20.47 -12.22
CA THR A 258 -5.55 21.63 -11.32
C THR A 258 -6.93 21.70 -10.66
N ALA A 259 -7.97 21.12 -11.27
CA ALA A 259 -9.35 21.20 -10.76
C ALA A 259 -9.71 20.12 -9.73
N ILE A 260 -8.73 19.52 -9.05
CA ILE A 260 -8.94 18.41 -8.12
C ILE A 260 -9.77 18.83 -6.89
N ASP A 261 -9.62 20.09 -6.42
CA ASP A 261 -10.42 20.63 -5.32
C ASP A 261 -11.89 20.89 -5.70
N GLU A 262 -12.16 21.12 -6.97
CA GLU A 262 -13.54 21.24 -7.47
C GLU A 262 -14.20 19.87 -7.49
N CYS A 263 -13.50 18.86 -7.98
CA CYS A 263 -13.93 17.46 -7.94
C CYS A 263 -14.22 17.02 -6.51
N LYS A 264 -13.31 17.30 -5.57
CA LYS A 264 -13.49 17.03 -4.14
C LYS A 264 -14.79 17.61 -3.61
N ARG A 265 -15.00 18.93 -3.78
CA ARG A 265 -16.23 19.60 -3.31
C ARG A 265 -17.50 19.05 -3.95
N TYR A 266 -17.41 18.64 -5.22
CA TYR A 266 -18.55 18.03 -5.90
C TYR A 266 -18.90 16.67 -5.31
N ILE A 267 -17.88 15.81 -5.03
CA ILE A 267 -18.08 14.51 -4.37
C ILE A 267 -18.65 14.69 -2.97
N GLU A 268 -18.09 15.58 -2.14
CA GLU A 268 -18.59 15.86 -0.78
C GLU A 268 -20.08 16.27 -0.77
N LYS A 269 -20.51 16.99 -1.81
CA LYS A 269 -21.91 17.40 -1.98
C LYS A 269 -22.82 16.27 -2.47
N LYS A 270 -22.34 15.44 -3.39
CA LYS A 270 -23.15 14.41 -4.07
C LYS A 270 -23.18 13.10 -3.30
N LEU A 271 -22.07 12.74 -2.68
CA LEU A 271 -21.87 11.50 -1.92
C LEU A 271 -21.52 11.83 -0.47
N PRO A 272 -22.44 12.40 0.31
CA PRO A 272 -22.17 12.93 1.66
C PRO A 272 -21.81 11.83 2.68
N THR A 273 -21.97 10.56 2.34
CA THR A 273 -21.55 9.42 3.17
C THR A 273 -20.07 9.13 3.04
N LEU A 274 -19.41 9.60 1.98
CA LEU A 274 -17.98 9.46 1.81
C LEU A 274 -17.22 10.48 2.63
N GLN A 275 -16.15 10.06 3.27
CA GLN A 275 -15.25 10.94 4.01
C GLN A 275 -14.03 11.25 3.18
N TYR A 276 -13.76 12.52 2.93
CA TYR A 276 -12.50 12.95 2.33
C TYR A 276 -11.31 12.56 3.21
N ILE A 277 -10.31 11.96 2.63
CA ILE A 277 -9.08 11.57 3.32
C ILE A 277 -7.94 12.50 2.98
N ASP A 278 -7.51 12.53 1.71
CA ASP A 278 -6.32 13.27 1.30
C ASP A 278 -6.23 13.41 -0.23
N ILE A 279 -5.33 14.29 -0.68
CA ILE A 279 -4.80 14.31 -2.03
C ILE A 279 -3.32 13.94 -1.93
N VAL A 280 -2.95 12.86 -2.58
CA VAL A 280 -1.59 12.31 -2.53
C VAL A 280 -1.02 12.13 -3.94
N GLU A 281 0.25 11.77 -4.03
CA GLU A 281 0.91 11.42 -5.28
C GLU A 281 1.50 10.02 -5.22
N THR A 282 1.53 9.34 -6.37
CA THR A 282 2.24 8.07 -6.50
C THR A 282 3.73 8.27 -6.29
N THR A 283 4.40 7.25 -5.75
CA THR A 283 5.86 7.24 -5.57
C THR A 283 6.47 5.94 -6.06
N ASN A 284 7.73 6.00 -6.50
CA ASN A 284 8.51 4.82 -6.90
C ASN A 284 9.69 4.57 -5.95
N GLU A 285 9.74 5.24 -4.79
CA GLU A 285 10.94 5.22 -3.93
C GLU A 285 11.17 3.88 -3.23
N GLY A 286 10.10 3.19 -2.82
CA GLY A 286 10.23 2.06 -1.89
C GLY A 286 10.74 2.47 -0.51
N LEU A 287 11.31 1.53 0.24
CA LEU A 287 11.93 1.84 1.53
C LEU A 287 13.28 2.53 1.33
N THR A 288 13.48 3.63 2.03
CA THR A 288 14.74 4.39 2.02
C THR A 288 15.24 4.66 3.45
N TYR A 289 16.54 4.91 3.59
CA TYR A 289 17.13 5.28 4.87
C TYR A 289 18.32 6.24 4.71
N ILE A 290 18.54 7.04 5.74
CA ILE A 290 19.71 7.92 5.86
C ILE A 290 20.37 7.73 7.24
N LYS A 291 21.67 7.91 7.27
CA LYS A 291 22.50 7.92 8.48
C LYS A 291 22.81 9.36 8.89
N ARG A 292 22.64 9.70 10.16
CA ARG A 292 23.05 10.97 10.77
C ARG A 292 23.94 10.76 11.99
#